data_45c5c4ed04ebc8bdf8e571c861efc729
#
_entry.id   45c5c4ed04ebc8bdf8e571c861efc729
#
_cell.length_a   1.000
_cell.length_b   1.000
_cell.length_c   1.000
_cell.angle_alpha   90.00
_cell.angle_beta   90.00
_cell.angle_gamma   90.00
#
_symmetry.space_group_name_H-M   'P 1'
#
loop_
_entity.id
_entity.type
_entity.pdbx_description
1 polymer ?
#
loop_
_entity_poly.entity_id
_entity_poly.type
_entity_poly.pdbx_seq_one_letter_code
_entity_poly.pdbx_strand_id
1 'polypeptide(L)'
;AHARGFGFVSIEGEEEDIFIPESQVHGAFHMDTVQVAVTSENSGKRREGTITKIISRGTTRIVCTYEKSKTFGFAVPDNPKFGSDIFIPQERSKGAVSGHKVVVEITDYGKEGRKPEGKVVEIIGHINDPGTDIMSIVKAYDLPVEFSEKIMHQVENVSNEVSTADMAGRMDFRDWQTVTIDGEDAKDLDDAITLEVKNGHYFLGVHIADVTHYVKEGSSLDKEALKRGTSVYLVNKVIPMLPHVLSNGICSLNEGVDRLALSCLMELDERGGIIGHEIMESVIRVNHRMSYNQVSCILDGDKELTVVYADAVKFGEACQKSRLQIIWIFIRDCLTMNR
;
A
#
# COMPACT_ATOMS: atom_id res chain seq x y z
N ALA A 1 6.02 13.82 -19.28
CA ALA A 1 7.27 13.96 -20.05
C ALA A 1 7.87 12.60 -20.38
N HIS A 2 8.71 12.54 -21.39
CA HIS A 2 9.43 11.35 -21.83
C HIS A 2 10.93 11.63 -21.85
N ALA A 3 11.77 10.60 -21.65
CA ALA A 3 13.25 10.73 -21.63
C ALA A 3 13.86 11.31 -22.94
N ARG A 4 13.13 11.25 -24.05
CA ARG A 4 13.53 11.83 -25.35
C ARG A 4 13.09 13.29 -25.53
N GLY A 5 12.68 13.99 -24.46
CA GLY A 5 12.33 15.40 -24.48
C GLY A 5 10.88 15.73 -24.86
N PHE A 6 10.13 14.84 -25.49
CA PHE A 6 8.70 15.07 -25.78
C PHE A 6 7.81 14.78 -24.57
N GLY A 7 6.55 15.21 -24.63
CA GLY A 7 5.59 14.98 -23.54
C GLY A 7 4.20 14.61 -24.01
N PHE A 8 3.36 14.26 -23.04
CA PHE A 8 1.92 14.07 -23.17
C PHE A 8 1.24 14.90 -22.11
N VAL A 9 0.19 15.59 -22.47
CA VAL A 9 -0.65 16.36 -21.55
C VAL A 9 -2.02 15.70 -21.50
N SER A 10 -2.37 15.20 -20.32
CA SER A 10 -3.67 14.63 -20.03
C SER A 10 -4.64 15.73 -19.63
N ILE A 11 -5.87 15.64 -20.11
CA ILE A 11 -6.97 16.55 -19.79
C ILE A 11 -7.98 15.79 -18.93
N GLU A 12 -8.38 16.37 -17.81
CA GLU A 12 -9.37 15.75 -16.93
C GLU A 12 -10.71 15.55 -17.68
N GLY A 13 -11.20 14.30 -17.67
CA GLY A 13 -12.44 13.91 -18.36
C GLY A 13 -12.27 13.55 -19.84
N GLU A 14 -11.07 13.57 -20.41
CA GLU A 14 -10.77 13.13 -21.77
C GLU A 14 -9.93 11.85 -21.78
N GLU A 15 -10.22 10.91 -22.69
CA GLU A 15 -9.47 9.66 -22.82
C GLU A 15 -8.13 9.81 -23.60
N GLU A 16 -8.03 10.83 -24.45
CA GLU A 16 -6.87 11.03 -25.32
C GLU A 16 -5.97 12.18 -24.84
N ASP A 17 -4.69 11.87 -24.66
CA ASP A 17 -3.64 12.83 -24.34
C ASP A 17 -3.27 13.70 -25.57
N ILE A 18 -2.84 14.92 -25.30
CA ILE A 18 -2.22 15.80 -26.32
C ILE A 18 -0.71 15.52 -26.38
N PHE A 19 -0.22 15.17 -27.55
CA PHE A 19 1.22 15.01 -27.80
C PHE A 19 1.91 16.38 -27.90
N ILE A 20 3.02 16.56 -27.18
CA ILE A 20 3.84 17.77 -27.18
C ILE A 20 5.22 17.40 -27.72
N PRO A 21 5.59 17.84 -28.93
CA PRO A 21 6.94 17.64 -29.48
C PRO A 21 8.00 18.31 -28.59
N GLU A 22 9.22 17.80 -28.58
CA GLU A 22 10.35 18.32 -27.79
C GLU A 22 10.54 19.84 -27.94
N SER A 23 10.48 20.33 -29.16
CA SER A 23 10.60 21.77 -29.46
C SER A 23 9.47 22.64 -28.91
N GLN A 24 8.36 22.05 -28.45
CA GLN A 24 7.16 22.74 -27.98
C GLN A 24 6.91 22.56 -26.48
N VAL A 25 7.84 21.92 -25.76
CA VAL A 25 7.74 21.68 -24.31
C VAL A 25 7.99 22.96 -23.49
N HIS A 26 8.77 23.91 -24.02
CA HIS A 26 9.02 25.25 -23.48
C HIS A 26 9.36 25.27 -21.98
N GLY A 27 10.25 24.35 -21.54
CA GLY A 27 10.74 24.30 -20.15
C GLY A 27 9.76 23.70 -19.14
N ALA A 28 8.69 23.04 -19.59
CA ALA A 28 7.85 22.25 -18.71
C ALA A 28 8.55 20.95 -18.31
N PHE A 29 8.35 20.58 -17.04
CA PHE A 29 8.88 19.36 -16.43
C PHE A 29 7.80 18.31 -16.27
N HIS A 30 8.22 17.12 -15.87
CA HIS A 30 7.30 16.03 -15.55
C HIS A 30 6.34 16.44 -14.43
N MET A 31 5.04 16.14 -14.59
CA MET A 31 3.94 16.47 -13.67
C MET A 31 3.60 17.96 -13.54
N ASP A 32 4.17 18.84 -14.34
CA ASP A 32 3.73 20.25 -14.37
C ASP A 32 2.29 20.37 -14.88
N THR A 33 1.52 21.26 -14.28
CA THR A 33 0.24 21.71 -14.84
C THR A 33 0.50 22.83 -15.85
N VAL A 34 0.04 22.63 -17.06
CA VAL A 34 0.38 23.52 -18.19
C VAL A 34 -0.85 23.96 -18.96
N GLN A 35 -0.74 25.09 -19.64
CA GLN A 35 -1.69 25.52 -20.65
C GLN A 35 -1.14 25.14 -22.03
N VAL A 36 -1.98 24.52 -22.85
CA VAL A 36 -1.61 24.04 -24.18
C VAL A 36 -2.49 24.70 -25.23
N ALA A 37 -1.85 25.17 -26.33
CA ALA A 37 -2.53 25.49 -27.57
C ALA A 37 -2.49 24.25 -28.48
N VAL A 38 -3.67 23.73 -28.85
CA VAL A 38 -3.78 22.60 -29.78
C VAL A 38 -3.46 23.10 -31.19
N THR A 39 -2.50 22.46 -31.85
CA THR A 39 -2.00 22.91 -33.17
C THR A 39 -2.56 22.05 -34.32
N SER A 40 -2.99 20.81 -34.08
CA SER A 40 -3.67 19.99 -35.07
C SER A 40 -4.78 19.13 -34.48
N GLU A 41 -5.97 19.22 -35.04
CA GLU A 41 -7.16 18.40 -34.71
C GLU A 41 -7.63 17.56 -35.92
N ASN A 42 -6.71 17.05 -36.74
CA ASN A 42 -7.12 16.26 -37.90
C ASN A 42 -7.75 14.93 -37.47
N SER A 43 -8.99 14.69 -37.90
CA SER A 43 -9.73 13.46 -37.72
C SER A 43 -8.88 12.23 -38.09
N GLY A 44 -8.55 11.39 -37.08
CA GLY A 44 -7.78 10.16 -37.25
C GLY A 44 -6.27 10.28 -37.04
N LYS A 45 -5.75 11.44 -36.63
CA LYS A 45 -4.37 11.61 -36.17
C LYS A 45 -4.36 12.08 -34.72
N ARG A 46 -3.32 11.68 -33.98
CA ARG A 46 -3.06 12.10 -32.61
C ARG A 46 -3.06 13.63 -32.52
N ARG A 47 -3.76 14.19 -31.51
CA ARG A 47 -3.77 15.63 -31.23
C ARG A 47 -2.37 16.10 -30.87
N GLU A 48 -1.89 17.18 -31.49
CA GLU A 48 -0.62 17.82 -31.19
C GLU A 48 -0.84 19.20 -30.61
N GLY A 49 0.06 19.65 -29.71
CA GLY A 49 -0.04 20.93 -29.06
C GLY A 49 1.31 21.55 -28.69
N THR A 50 1.25 22.82 -28.33
CA THR A 50 2.37 23.61 -27.84
C THR A 50 2.07 24.07 -26.42
N ILE A 51 3.00 23.94 -25.50
CA ILE A 51 2.87 24.51 -24.15
C ILE A 51 3.05 26.02 -24.23
N THR A 52 2.01 26.77 -23.88
CA THR A 52 2.01 28.24 -23.90
C THR A 52 2.34 28.84 -22.56
N LYS A 53 2.03 28.13 -21.47
CA LYS A 53 2.27 28.59 -20.10
C LYS A 53 2.40 27.41 -19.13
N ILE A 54 3.30 27.53 -18.17
CA ILE A 54 3.37 26.66 -17.00
C ILE A 54 2.54 27.31 -15.91
N ILE A 55 1.47 26.64 -15.47
CA ILE A 55 0.53 27.15 -14.45
C ILE A 55 1.09 26.87 -13.06
N SER A 56 1.52 25.62 -12.82
CA SER A 56 2.16 25.21 -11.57
C SER A 56 3.19 24.12 -11.82
N ARG A 57 4.23 24.10 -10.98
CA ARG A 57 5.24 23.06 -10.97
C ARG A 57 4.73 21.86 -10.20
N GLY A 58 4.71 20.71 -10.86
CA GLY A 58 4.28 19.44 -10.24
C GLY A 58 5.37 18.78 -9.42
N THR A 59 6.64 19.00 -9.78
CA THR A 59 7.78 18.43 -9.07
C THR A 59 8.75 19.52 -8.66
N THR A 60 8.91 19.68 -7.35
CA THR A 60 9.85 20.64 -6.72
C THR A 60 11.04 19.94 -6.10
N ARG A 61 10.93 18.63 -5.78
CA ARG A 61 11.98 17.80 -5.21
C ARG A 61 12.16 16.54 -6.03
N ILE A 62 13.40 16.11 -6.20
CA ILE A 62 13.77 14.97 -7.04
C ILE A 62 14.86 14.16 -6.33
N VAL A 63 14.75 12.84 -6.39
CA VAL A 63 15.83 11.94 -5.99
C VAL A 63 16.83 11.81 -7.13
N CYS A 64 18.10 11.99 -6.79
CA CYS A 64 19.20 11.99 -7.75
C CYS A 64 20.41 11.23 -7.22
N THR A 65 21.26 10.84 -8.14
CA THR A 65 22.66 10.45 -7.82
C THR A 65 23.56 11.68 -7.98
N TYR A 66 24.31 12.02 -6.92
CA TYR A 66 25.19 13.18 -6.93
C TYR A 66 26.56 12.84 -7.50
N GLU A 67 27.04 13.67 -8.41
CA GLU A 67 28.37 13.61 -9.01
C GLU A 67 29.13 14.90 -8.71
N LYS A 68 30.21 14.78 -7.93
CA LYS A 68 31.05 15.92 -7.53
C LYS A 68 32.07 16.27 -8.60
N SER A 69 32.18 17.54 -8.93
CA SER A 69 33.29 18.15 -9.66
C SER A 69 34.19 18.97 -8.74
N LYS A 70 35.20 19.67 -9.26
CA LYS A 70 36.15 20.43 -8.43
C LYS A 70 35.51 21.58 -7.64
N THR A 71 34.63 22.33 -8.27
CA THR A 71 34.01 23.56 -7.71
C THR A 71 32.49 23.56 -7.72
N PHE A 72 31.88 22.47 -8.19
CA PHE A 72 30.42 22.29 -8.26
C PHE A 72 30.08 20.80 -8.31
N GLY A 73 28.82 20.45 -8.44
CA GLY A 73 28.39 19.10 -8.70
C GLY A 73 27.19 19.06 -9.64
N PHE A 74 26.86 17.86 -10.09
CA PHE A 74 25.64 17.56 -10.79
C PHE A 74 24.82 16.54 -10.01
N ALA A 75 23.54 16.71 -10.02
CA ALA A 75 22.59 15.70 -9.54
C ALA A 75 21.89 15.09 -10.75
N VAL A 76 22.16 13.81 -10.99
CA VAL A 76 21.58 13.03 -12.08
C VAL A 76 20.27 12.44 -11.59
N PRO A 77 19.09 12.83 -12.11
CA PRO A 77 17.81 12.31 -11.67
C PRO A 77 17.68 10.80 -11.88
N ASP A 78 17.17 10.08 -10.89
CA ASP A 78 16.90 8.64 -11.01
C ASP A 78 15.74 8.36 -11.98
N ASN A 79 14.78 9.27 -12.07
CA ASN A 79 13.71 9.17 -13.02
C ASN A 79 14.10 9.82 -14.37
N PRO A 80 14.29 9.03 -15.43
CA PRO A 80 14.74 9.53 -16.72
C PRO A 80 13.75 10.50 -17.41
N LYS A 81 12.53 10.61 -16.91
CA LYS A 81 11.52 11.56 -17.43
C LYS A 81 11.91 13.02 -17.19
N PHE A 82 12.90 13.29 -16.32
CA PHE A 82 13.41 14.65 -16.11
C PHE A 82 14.41 15.12 -17.15
N GLY A 83 15.00 14.22 -17.92
CA GLY A 83 15.75 14.48 -19.17
C GLY A 83 17.03 15.31 -19.05
N SER A 84 17.33 15.91 -17.88
CA SER A 84 18.50 16.79 -17.69
C SER A 84 19.05 16.70 -16.27
N ASP A 85 20.39 16.71 -16.15
CA ASP A 85 21.07 16.82 -14.87
C ASP A 85 20.83 18.20 -14.27
N ILE A 86 20.80 18.26 -12.93
CA ILE A 86 20.60 19.47 -12.15
C ILE A 86 21.96 19.97 -11.66
N PHE A 87 22.30 21.22 -11.98
CA PHE A 87 23.50 21.88 -11.49
C PHE A 87 23.38 22.18 -9.99
N ILE A 88 24.39 21.82 -9.21
CA ILE A 88 24.44 22.01 -7.76
C ILE A 88 25.71 22.84 -7.43
N PRO A 89 25.57 24.12 -7.03
CA PRO A 89 26.67 24.89 -6.47
C PRO A 89 27.29 24.20 -5.26
N GLN A 90 28.59 24.32 -5.07
CA GLN A 90 29.31 23.63 -4.00
C GLN A 90 28.75 23.94 -2.61
N GLU A 91 28.41 25.20 -2.36
CA GLU A 91 27.81 25.67 -1.11
C GLU A 91 26.42 25.12 -0.83
N ARG A 92 25.76 24.61 -1.88
CA ARG A 92 24.42 23.99 -1.80
C ARG A 92 24.44 22.47 -1.87
N SER A 93 25.62 21.85 -1.85
CA SER A 93 25.79 20.39 -1.93
C SER A 93 25.55 19.67 -0.60
N LYS A 94 25.43 20.38 0.51
CA LYS A 94 25.27 19.81 1.87
C LYS A 94 26.35 18.79 2.23
N GLY A 95 27.55 18.89 1.62
CA GLY A 95 28.67 17.95 1.83
C GLY A 95 28.53 16.63 1.07
N ALA A 96 27.61 16.53 0.10
CA ALA A 96 27.49 15.34 -0.72
C ALA A 96 28.77 15.04 -1.50
N VAL A 97 29.10 13.74 -1.64
CA VAL A 97 30.21 13.23 -2.45
C VAL A 97 29.66 12.37 -3.60
N SER A 98 30.48 12.13 -4.60
CA SER A 98 30.08 11.30 -5.77
C SER A 98 29.57 9.93 -5.29
N GLY A 99 28.46 9.49 -5.87
CA GLY A 99 27.79 8.24 -5.51
C GLY A 99 26.76 8.38 -4.38
N HIS A 100 26.60 9.56 -3.75
CA HIS A 100 25.51 9.77 -2.82
C HIS A 100 24.17 9.84 -3.55
N LYS A 101 23.17 9.13 -3.04
CA LYS A 101 21.75 9.35 -3.33
C LYS A 101 21.29 10.54 -2.51
N VAL A 102 20.69 11.50 -3.18
CA VAL A 102 20.29 12.79 -2.58
C VAL A 102 18.89 13.19 -2.98
N VAL A 103 18.21 13.92 -2.10
CA VAL A 103 17.01 14.65 -2.47
C VAL A 103 17.42 16.07 -2.83
N VAL A 104 17.10 16.50 -4.03
CA VAL A 104 17.40 17.84 -4.56
C VAL A 104 16.11 18.63 -4.67
N GLU A 105 16.11 19.84 -4.11
CA GLU A 105 15.08 20.86 -4.34
C GLU A 105 15.51 21.73 -5.51
N ILE A 106 14.64 21.83 -6.54
CA ILE A 106 14.91 22.64 -7.73
C ILE A 106 14.71 24.12 -7.36
N THR A 107 15.72 24.93 -7.54
CA THR A 107 15.68 26.38 -7.27
C THR A 107 15.50 27.21 -8.52
N ASP A 108 15.98 26.70 -9.66
CA ASP A 108 15.76 27.27 -11.00
C ASP A 108 15.53 26.13 -11.99
N TYR A 109 14.45 26.19 -12.75
CA TYR A 109 14.10 25.15 -13.73
C TYR A 109 14.86 25.29 -15.04
N GLY A 110 15.75 26.28 -15.15
CA GLY A 110 16.45 26.60 -16.38
C GLY A 110 15.56 27.30 -17.40
N LYS A 111 16.22 27.86 -18.41
CA LYS A 111 15.59 28.40 -19.62
C LYS A 111 16.29 27.75 -20.82
N GLU A 112 15.79 27.97 -22.04
CA GLU A 112 16.40 27.42 -23.26
C GLU A 112 17.94 27.50 -23.23
N GLY A 113 18.60 26.33 -23.32
CA GLY A 113 20.05 26.19 -23.31
C GLY A 113 20.73 26.23 -21.91
N ARG A 114 20.00 26.41 -20.81
CA ARG A 114 20.55 26.38 -19.45
C ARG A 114 20.01 25.18 -18.67
N LYS A 115 20.90 24.43 -18.02
CA LYS A 115 20.52 23.33 -17.12
C LYS A 115 19.77 23.89 -15.91
N PRO A 116 18.83 23.12 -15.32
CA PRO A 116 18.21 23.47 -14.04
C PRO A 116 19.26 23.56 -12.93
N GLU A 117 18.97 24.39 -11.92
CA GLU A 117 19.78 24.52 -10.71
C GLU A 117 19.01 24.07 -9.48
N GLY A 118 19.69 23.46 -8.53
CA GLY A 118 19.10 22.97 -7.30
C GLY A 118 20.01 23.05 -6.09
N LYS A 119 19.46 22.63 -4.96
CA LYS A 119 20.19 22.44 -3.70
C LYS A 119 19.90 21.05 -3.15
N VAL A 120 20.91 20.41 -2.57
CA VAL A 120 20.73 19.16 -1.82
C VAL A 120 20.03 19.49 -0.50
N VAL A 121 18.85 18.92 -0.29
CA VAL A 121 18.09 19.08 0.97
C VAL A 121 18.27 17.90 1.90
N GLU A 122 18.58 16.72 1.37
CA GLU A 122 18.80 15.50 2.14
C GLU A 122 19.82 14.60 1.43
N ILE A 123 20.70 13.95 2.21
CA ILE A 123 21.56 12.85 1.75
C ILE A 123 20.93 11.57 2.28
N ILE A 124 20.51 10.68 1.38
CA ILE A 124 19.86 9.40 1.72
C ILE A 124 20.90 8.37 2.16
N GLY A 125 22.02 8.29 1.45
CA GLY A 125 23.12 7.36 1.67
C GLY A 125 24.00 7.25 0.44
N HIS A 126 25.03 6.40 0.49
CA HIS A 126 25.82 6.08 -0.70
C HIS A 126 25.13 4.97 -1.50
N ILE A 127 25.28 4.98 -2.83
CA ILE A 127 24.67 3.98 -3.72
C ILE A 127 25.02 2.53 -3.37
N ASN A 128 26.15 2.32 -2.69
CA ASN A 128 26.62 1.02 -2.24
C ASN A 128 26.19 0.67 -0.81
N ASP A 129 25.51 1.58 -0.10
CA ASP A 129 25.08 1.32 1.28
C ASP A 129 23.75 0.50 1.24
N PRO A 130 23.65 -0.55 2.08
CA PRO A 130 22.43 -1.36 2.15
C PRO A 130 21.21 -0.51 2.46
N GLY A 131 20.13 -0.71 1.69
CA GLY A 131 18.82 -0.05 1.88
C GLY A 131 18.72 1.37 1.30
N THR A 132 19.79 1.94 0.73
CA THR A 132 19.76 3.25 0.07
C THR A 132 18.87 3.23 -1.16
N ASP A 133 18.83 2.14 -1.89
CA ASP A 133 17.93 1.90 -3.02
C ASP A 133 16.46 1.99 -2.61
N ILE A 134 16.07 1.28 -1.57
CA ILE A 134 14.69 1.30 -1.04
C ILE A 134 14.33 2.69 -0.51
N MET A 135 15.23 3.33 0.25
CA MET A 135 14.99 4.68 0.76
C MET A 135 14.91 5.71 -0.36
N SER A 136 15.62 5.52 -1.47
CA SER A 136 15.49 6.36 -2.66
C SER A 136 14.09 6.27 -3.28
N ILE A 137 13.51 5.07 -3.35
CA ILE A 137 12.12 4.85 -3.79
C ILE A 137 11.15 5.56 -2.83
N VAL A 138 11.31 5.36 -1.52
CA VAL A 138 10.49 6.00 -0.48
C VAL A 138 10.46 7.52 -0.66
N LYS A 139 11.63 8.13 -0.85
CA LYS A 139 11.77 9.58 -1.05
C LYS A 139 11.26 10.05 -2.41
N ALA A 140 11.42 9.23 -3.46
CA ALA A 140 10.95 9.57 -4.82
C ALA A 140 9.42 9.64 -4.91
N TYR A 141 8.72 8.85 -4.09
CA TYR A 141 7.25 8.84 -4.00
C TYR A 141 6.71 9.64 -2.82
N ASP A 142 7.58 10.34 -2.07
CA ASP A 142 7.22 11.12 -0.87
C ASP A 142 6.40 10.32 0.14
N LEU A 143 6.76 9.03 0.33
CA LEU A 143 6.03 8.14 1.22
C LEU A 143 6.27 8.54 2.68
N PRO A 144 5.22 8.68 3.50
CA PRO A 144 5.33 9.11 4.89
C PRO A 144 5.83 7.96 5.78
N VAL A 145 7.12 7.94 6.11
CA VAL A 145 7.74 6.85 6.89
C VAL A 145 7.33 6.90 8.36
N GLU A 146 7.20 8.09 8.94
CA GLU A 146 6.97 8.30 10.36
C GLU A 146 5.57 8.84 10.63
N PHE A 147 5.05 8.53 11.81
CA PHE A 147 3.85 9.16 12.36
C PHE A 147 4.25 10.33 13.25
N SER A 148 3.44 11.38 13.29
CA SER A 148 3.69 12.52 14.17
C SER A 148 3.56 12.11 15.64
N GLU A 149 4.26 12.81 16.55
CA GLU A 149 4.15 12.62 18.00
C GLU A 149 2.70 12.65 18.47
N LYS A 150 1.88 13.55 17.92
CA LYS A 150 0.45 13.64 18.26
C LYS A 150 -0.30 12.35 17.97
N ILE A 151 0.01 11.67 16.87
CA ILE A 151 -0.61 10.39 16.51
C ILE A 151 -0.09 9.30 17.43
N MET A 152 1.22 9.25 17.68
CA MET A 152 1.80 8.27 18.57
C MET A 152 1.23 8.37 19.98
N HIS A 153 1.07 9.57 20.54
CA HIS A 153 0.39 9.79 21.82
C HIS A 153 -1.07 9.31 21.83
N GLN A 154 -1.79 9.44 20.70
CA GLN A 154 -3.17 8.96 20.64
C GLN A 154 -3.23 7.42 20.76
N VAL A 155 -2.27 6.70 20.18
CA VAL A 155 -2.25 5.23 20.20
C VAL A 155 -1.61 4.64 21.46
N GLU A 156 -0.78 5.38 22.19
CA GLU A 156 -0.19 4.96 23.46
C GLU A 156 -1.24 4.60 24.53
N ASN A 157 -2.42 5.22 24.44
CA ASN A 157 -3.53 4.99 25.38
C ASN A 157 -4.48 3.87 24.91
N VAL A 158 -4.26 3.26 23.77
CA VAL A 158 -5.07 2.14 23.28
C VAL A 158 -4.61 0.87 24.00
N SER A 159 -5.54 0.19 24.66
CA SER A 159 -5.27 -1.10 25.31
C SER A 159 -4.87 -2.16 24.25
N ASN A 160 -3.96 -3.05 24.61
CA ASN A 160 -3.64 -4.22 23.80
C ASN A 160 -4.62 -5.39 24.01
N GLU A 161 -5.58 -5.23 24.93
CA GLU A 161 -6.57 -6.24 25.28
C GLU A 161 -7.98 -5.68 25.12
N VAL A 162 -8.89 -6.52 24.67
CA VAL A 162 -10.32 -6.21 24.58
C VAL A 162 -10.92 -6.24 25.97
N SER A 163 -11.53 -5.14 26.41
CA SER A 163 -12.17 -5.06 27.70
C SER A 163 -13.60 -5.65 27.66
N THR A 164 -14.13 -5.98 28.85
CA THR A 164 -15.53 -6.42 28.98
C THR A 164 -16.52 -5.36 28.49
N ALA A 165 -16.14 -4.07 28.61
CA ALA A 165 -16.97 -2.97 28.13
C ALA A 165 -17.02 -2.92 26.61
N ASP A 166 -15.91 -3.24 25.92
CA ASP A 166 -15.82 -3.27 24.45
C ASP A 166 -16.63 -4.43 23.85
N MET A 167 -16.83 -5.51 24.64
CA MET A 167 -17.64 -6.67 24.23
C MET A 167 -19.14 -6.45 24.39
N ALA A 168 -19.55 -5.43 25.12
CA ALA A 168 -20.97 -5.22 25.45
C ALA A 168 -21.81 -5.00 24.18
N GLY A 169 -22.85 -5.82 24.01
CA GLY A 169 -23.76 -5.74 22.87
C GLY A 169 -23.25 -6.42 21.59
N ARG A 170 -22.04 -6.98 21.60
CA ARG A 170 -21.47 -7.73 20.49
C ARG A 170 -21.86 -9.22 20.55
N MET A 171 -21.96 -9.85 19.38
CA MET A 171 -22.13 -11.29 19.29
C MET A 171 -20.83 -11.99 19.68
N ASP A 172 -20.93 -13.03 20.52
CA ASP A 172 -19.76 -13.79 21.00
C ASP A 172 -19.54 -15.05 20.14
N PHE A 173 -18.46 -15.05 19.36
CA PHE A 173 -18.03 -16.18 18.55
C PHE A 173 -16.71 -16.81 19.04
N ARG A 174 -16.26 -16.51 20.28
CA ARG A 174 -14.99 -16.99 20.82
C ARG A 174 -14.90 -18.51 20.95
N ASP A 175 -16.04 -19.18 21.09
CA ASP A 175 -16.13 -20.64 21.20
C ASP A 175 -16.22 -21.33 19.81
N TRP A 176 -16.34 -20.55 18.74
CA TRP A 176 -16.37 -21.07 17.38
C TRP A 176 -14.95 -21.29 16.88
N GLN A 177 -14.77 -22.34 16.05
CA GLN A 177 -13.49 -22.58 15.45
C GLN A 177 -13.18 -21.55 14.36
N THR A 178 -12.21 -20.73 14.63
CA THR A 178 -11.83 -19.60 13.80
C THR A 178 -10.37 -19.72 13.37
N VAL A 179 -10.08 -19.48 12.10
CA VAL A 179 -8.72 -19.50 11.54
C VAL A 179 -8.45 -18.24 10.73
N THR A 180 -7.18 -17.80 10.72
CA THR A 180 -6.65 -16.86 9.73
C THR A 180 -5.75 -17.61 8.76
N ILE A 181 -5.66 -17.15 7.49
CA ILE A 181 -4.84 -17.77 6.45
C ILE A 181 -4.12 -16.67 5.68
N ASP A 182 -2.82 -16.50 5.95
CA ASP A 182 -2.02 -15.38 5.47
C ASP A 182 -0.62 -15.82 4.99
N GLY A 183 0.20 -14.85 4.59
CA GLY A 183 1.63 -15.07 4.38
C GLY A 183 2.34 -15.42 5.70
N GLU A 184 3.43 -16.18 5.63
CA GLU A 184 4.18 -16.61 6.82
C GLU A 184 4.67 -15.44 7.68
N ASP A 185 5.07 -14.34 7.03
CA ASP A 185 5.61 -13.14 7.66
C ASP A 185 4.54 -12.06 7.96
N ALA A 186 3.26 -12.31 7.62
CA ALA A 186 2.16 -11.36 7.87
C ALA A 186 2.02 -11.09 9.37
N LYS A 187 1.81 -9.84 9.74
CA LYS A 187 1.60 -9.42 11.14
C LYS A 187 0.30 -8.66 11.33
N ASP A 188 -0.25 -8.18 10.26
CA ASP A 188 -1.51 -7.45 10.12
C ASP A 188 -2.57 -8.39 9.55
N LEU A 189 -3.14 -9.22 10.45
CA LEU A 189 -4.15 -10.22 10.10
C LEU A 189 -5.52 -9.53 10.14
N ASP A 190 -6.02 -9.16 8.97
CA ASP A 190 -7.22 -8.32 8.85
C ASP A 190 -8.51 -9.16 8.80
N ASP A 191 -8.43 -10.41 8.33
CA ASP A 191 -9.58 -11.27 8.13
C ASP A 191 -9.40 -12.65 8.77
N ALA A 192 -10.51 -13.23 9.19
CA ALA A 192 -10.61 -14.59 9.72
C ALA A 192 -11.89 -15.24 9.25
N ILE A 193 -11.89 -16.56 9.24
CA ILE A 193 -13.06 -17.35 8.84
C ILE A 193 -13.42 -18.39 9.89
N THR A 194 -14.72 -18.64 9.98
CA THR A 194 -15.33 -19.65 10.84
C THR A 194 -16.28 -20.50 9.98
N LEU A 195 -16.33 -21.80 10.21
CA LEU A 195 -17.32 -22.66 9.60
C LEU A 195 -17.89 -23.63 10.62
N GLU A 196 -19.21 -23.67 10.71
CA GLU A 196 -19.93 -24.73 11.45
C GLU A 196 -20.90 -25.46 10.54
N VAL A 197 -21.16 -26.73 10.85
CA VAL A 197 -22.16 -27.55 10.16
C VAL A 197 -23.25 -27.91 11.13
N LYS A 198 -24.48 -27.46 10.87
CA LYS A 198 -25.66 -27.74 11.70
C LYS A 198 -26.83 -28.17 10.81
N ASN A 199 -27.42 -29.32 11.10
CA ASN A 199 -28.62 -29.83 10.40
C ASN A 199 -28.47 -29.94 8.86
N GLY A 200 -27.26 -30.20 8.37
CA GLY A 200 -26.96 -30.26 6.94
C GLY A 200 -26.68 -28.90 6.26
N HIS A 201 -26.83 -27.80 6.97
CA HIS A 201 -26.49 -26.46 6.51
C HIS A 201 -25.10 -26.05 7.01
N TYR A 202 -24.44 -25.20 6.25
CA TYR A 202 -23.15 -24.60 6.61
C TYR A 202 -23.37 -23.17 7.10
N PHE A 203 -22.77 -22.85 8.23
CA PHE A 203 -22.72 -21.51 8.80
C PHE A 203 -21.30 -20.98 8.64
N LEU A 204 -21.12 -20.14 7.62
CA LEU A 204 -19.84 -19.49 7.31
C LEU A 204 -19.80 -18.11 7.93
N GLY A 205 -18.85 -17.89 8.85
CA GLY A 205 -18.51 -16.56 9.36
C GLY A 205 -17.30 -16.01 8.62
N VAL A 206 -17.42 -14.78 8.14
CA VAL A 206 -16.28 -13.96 7.67
C VAL A 206 -16.15 -12.81 8.64
N HIS A 207 -15.00 -12.67 9.25
CA HIS A 207 -14.72 -11.72 10.31
C HIS A 207 -13.63 -10.77 9.86
N ILE A 208 -13.90 -9.48 9.87
CA ILE A 208 -12.93 -8.43 9.57
C ILE A 208 -12.64 -7.69 10.87
N ALA A 209 -11.36 -7.42 11.15
CA ALA A 209 -10.95 -6.65 12.32
C ALA A 209 -11.71 -5.33 12.41
N ASP A 210 -12.37 -5.06 13.56
CA ASP A 210 -13.13 -3.82 13.78
C ASP A 210 -12.18 -2.66 14.10
N VAL A 211 -11.48 -2.19 13.08
CA VAL A 211 -10.55 -1.06 13.16
C VAL A 211 -11.28 0.22 13.56
N THR A 212 -12.55 0.36 13.22
CA THR A 212 -13.35 1.57 13.49
C THR A 212 -13.67 1.76 14.98
N HIS A 213 -13.59 0.66 15.76
CA HIS A 213 -13.68 0.75 17.22
C HIS A 213 -12.52 1.59 17.80
N TYR A 214 -11.32 1.48 17.24
CA TYR A 214 -10.09 2.14 17.72
C TYR A 214 -9.78 3.43 16.97
N VAL A 215 -10.07 3.48 15.68
CA VAL A 215 -9.84 4.64 14.81
C VAL A 215 -11.15 5.39 14.63
N LYS A 216 -11.38 6.38 15.49
CA LYS A 216 -12.64 7.15 15.45
C LYS A 216 -12.63 8.17 14.34
N GLU A 217 -13.76 8.29 13.63
CA GLU A 217 -13.99 9.27 12.56
C GLU A 217 -13.63 10.69 12.99
N GLY A 218 -12.93 11.42 12.12
CA GLY A 218 -12.49 12.79 12.36
C GLY A 218 -11.32 12.95 13.34
N SER A 219 -10.81 11.86 13.94
CA SER A 219 -9.63 11.88 14.81
C SER A 219 -8.35 12.23 14.03
N SER A 220 -7.26 12.54 14.73
CA SER A 220 -5.97 12.78 14.07
C SER A 220 -5.45 11.53 13.36
N LEU A 221 -5.71 10.37 13.95
CA LEU A 221 -5.33 9.08 13.40
C LEU A 221 -6.11 8.75 12.13
N ASP A 222 -7.44 8.97 12.13
CA ASP A 222 -8.30 8.81 10.95
C ASP A 222 -7.86 9.72 9.78
N LYS A 223 -7.59 10.99 10.07
CA LYS A 223 -7.09 11.94 9.07
C LYS A 223 -5.74 11.53 8.48
N GLU A 224 -4.84 10.99 9.30
CA GLU A 224 -3.56 10.49 8.82
C GLU A 224 -3.73 9.21 8.00
N ALA A 225 -4.59 8.28 8.43
CA ALA A 225 -4.90 7.07 7.69
C ALA A 225 -5.50 7.40 6.31
N LEU A 226 -6.45 8.34 6.25
CA LEU A 226 -7.04 8.84 5.00
C LEU A 226 -5.98 9.47 4.09
N LYS A 227 -5.05 10.26 4.66
CA LYS A 227 -3.96 10.87 3.90
C LYS A 227 -3.00 9.83 3.33
N ARG A 228 -2.69 8.76 4.06
CA ARG A 228 -1.84 7.66 3.60
C ARG A 228 -2.54 6.80 2.57
N GLY A 229 -3.83 6.55 2.74
CA GLY A 229 -4.72 5.83 1.84
C GLY A 229 -4.54 4.31 1.86
N THR A 230 -3.32 3.80 2.09
CA THR A 230 -2.99 2.37 2.13
C THR A 230 -1.68 2.15 2.88
N SER A 231 -1.42 0.91 3.27
CA SER A 231 -0.07 0.46 3.63
C SER A 231 0.74 0.20 2.35
N VAL A 232 2.04 0.51 2.37
CA VAL A 232 2.95 0.28 1.24
C VAL A 232 3.96 -0.79 1.62
N TYR A 233 3.92 -1.92 0.91
CA TYR A 233 4.81 -3.05 1.14
C TYR A 233 6.01 -2.95 0.19
N LEU A 234 7.19 -2.74 0.76
CA LEU A 234 8.47 -2.76 0.06
C LEU A 234 9.18 -4.09 0.35
N VAL A 235 10.24 -4.40 -0.39
CA VAL A 235 10.93 -5.71 -0.29
C VAL A 235 11.36 -6.07 1.14
N ASN A 236 11.79 -5.10 1.92
CA ASN A 236 12.31 -5.32 3.28
C ASN A 236 11.69 -4.40 4.35
N LYS A 237 10.65 -3.64 3.99
CA LYS A 237 10.03 -2.66 4.87
C LYS A 237 8.57 -2.45 4.51
N VAL A 238 7.73 -2.31 5.53
CA VAL A 238 6.35 -1.85 5.37
C VAL A 238 6.25 -0.41 5.86
N ILE A 239 5.60 0.45 5.08
CA ILE A 239 5.17 1.79 5.51
C ILE A 239 3.67 1.69 5.77
N PRO A 240 3.25 1.56 7.03
CA PRO A 240 1.87 1.21 7.34
C PRO A 240 0.93 2.41 7.25
N MET A 241 -0.34 2.14 6.90
CA MET A 241 -1.42 3.12 6.95
C MET A 241 -1.74 3.52 8.39
N LEU A 242 -1.69 2.58 9.32
CA LEU A 242 -1.90 2.77 10.75
C LEU A 242 -0.62 2.40 11.54
N PRO A 243 -0.36 3.02 12.71
CA PRO A 243 0.76 2.62 13.56
C PRO A 243 0.74 1.11 13.88
N HIS A 244 1.90 0.47 13.88
CA HIS A 244 2.03 -0.98 14.11
C HIS A 244 1.42 -1.48 15.42
N VAL A 245 1.32 -0.61 16.42
CA VAL A 245 0.65 -0.93 17.70
C VAL A 245 -0.84 -1.25 17.47
N LEU A 246 -1.44 -0.67 16.46
CA LEU A 246 -2.80 -1.00 16.02
C LEU A 246 -2.78 -2.13 15.00
N SER A 247 -2.13 -1.94 13.85
CA SER A 247 -2.22 -2.87 12.73
C SER A 247 -1.67 -4.26 13.01
N ASN A 248 -0.62 -4.39 13.84
CA ASN A 248 -0.04 -5.68 14.22
C ASN A 248 -0.49 -6.12 15.64
N GLY A 249 -1.12 -5.21 16.38
CA GLY A 249 -1.57 -5.38 17.77
C GLY A 249 -3.05 -5.66 17.90
N ILE A 250 -3.78 -4.69 18.48
CA ILE A 250 -5.19 -4.87 18.84
C ILE A 250 -6.12 -5.04 17.64
N CYS A 251 -5.79 -4.48 16.47
CA CYS A 251 -6.56 -4.65 15.25
C CYS A 251 -6.14 -5.90 14.45
N SER A 252 -5.04 -6.60 14.81
CA SER A 252 -4.67 -7.84 14.15
C SER A 252 -5.37 -9.03 14.82
N LEU A 253 -5.98 -9.90 14.01
CA LEU A 253 -6.70 -11.09 14.49
C LEU A 253 -5.73 -12.21 14.91
N ASN A 254 -4.88 -11.90 15.90
CA ASN A 254 -3.85 -12.78 16.39
C ASN A 254 -4.44 -14.01 17.11
N GLU A 255 -3.74 -15.16 16.98
CA GLU A 255 -4.11 -16.42 17.59
C GLU A 255 -4.20 -16.34 19.13
N GLY A 256 -5.21 -16.97 19.71
CA GLY A 256 -5.37 -17.18 21.15
C GLY A 256 -5.82 -15.98 21.95
N VAL A 257 -6.10 -14.83 21.33
CA VAL A 257 -6.52 -13.61 22.02
C VAL A 257 -7.86 -13.10 21.50
N ASP A 258 -8.61 -12.42 22.40
CA ASP A 258 -9.89 -11.82 22.03
C ASP A 258 -9.66 -10.63 21.10
N ARG A 259 -10.48 -10.54 20.04
CA ARG A 259 -10.46 -9.44 19.06
C ARG A 259 -11.87 -9.01 18.71
N LEU A 260 -12.04 -7.71 18.53
CA LEU A 260 -13.29 -7.16 18.03
C LEU A 260 -13.30 -7.29 16.51
N ALA A 261 -14.44 -7.73 15.99
CA ALA A 261 -14.61 -7.90 14.55
C ALA A 261 -15.99 -7.38 14.11
N LEU A 262 -16.06 -7.03 12.84
CA LEU A 262 -17.30 -6.91 12.09
C LEU A 262 -17.48 -8.22 11.32
N SER A 263 -18.55 -8.95 11.61
CA SER A 263 -18.75 -10.30 11.12
C SER A 263 -19.95 -10.38 10.18
N CYS A 264 -19.79 -11.12 9.10
CA CYS A 264 -20.88 -11.56 8.25
C CYS A 264 -21.06 -13.06 8.45
N LEU A 265 -22.17 -13.46 9.07
CA LEU A 265 -22.55 -14.86 9.22
C LEU A 265 -23.51 -15.23 8.09
N MET A 266 -23.13 -16.22 7.29
CA MET A 266 -23.91 -16.70 6.15
C MET A 266 -24.39 -18.12 6.41
N GLU A 267 -25.69 -18.39 6.26
CA GLU A 267 -26.26 -19.73 6.20
C GLU A 267 -26.27 -20.18 4.74
N LEU A 268 -25.67 -21.34 4.46
CA LEU A 268 -25.54 -21.92 3.13
C LEU A 268 -26.18 -23.29 3.09
N ASP A 269 -26.85 -23.62 1.99
CA ASP A 269 -27.37 -24.95 1.74
C ASP A 269 -26.26 -25.97 1.39
N GLU A 270 -26.63 -27.24 1.22
CA GLU A 270 -25.70 -28.32 0.85
C GLU A 270 -24.99 -28.09 -0.51
N ARG A 271 -25.51 -27.16 -1.34
CA ARG A 271 -24.97 -26.81 -2.65
C ARG A 271 -24.14 -25.54 -2.65
N GLY A 272 -24.04 -24.88 -1.48
CA GLY A 272 -23.36 -23.61 -1.31
C GLY A 272 -24.21 -22.38 -1.68
N GLY A 273 -25.52 -22.56 -1.88
CA GLY A 273 -26.45 -21.46 -2.08
C GLY A 273 -26.68 -20.69 -0.78
N ILE A 274 -26.59 -19.36 -0.81
CA ILE A 274 -26.84 -18.50 0.36
C ILE A 274 -28.35 -18.51 0.65
N ILE A 275 -28.71 -19.02 1.83
CA ILE A 275 -30.09 -19.01 2.34
C ILE A 275 -30.40 -17.68 3.02
N GLY A 276 -29.44 -17.18 3.80
CA GLY A 276 -29.54 -15.94 4.52
C GLY A 276 -28.18 -15.45 4.99
N HIS A 277 -28.09 -14.19 5.41
CA HIS A 277 -26.90 -13.63 6.02
C HIS A 277 -27.27 -12.56 7.04
N GLU A 278 -26.38 -12.34 7.99
CA GLU A 278 -26.47 -11.29 8.98
C GLU A 278 -25.10 -10.64 9.19
N ILE A 279 -25.07 -9.30 9.26
CA ILE A 279 -23.84 -8.54 9.55
C ILE A 279 -23.98 -7.96 10.94
N MET A 280 -22.95 -8.16 11.76
CA MET A 280 -23.00 -7.77 13.15
C MET A 280 -21.62 -7.43 13.72
N GLU A 281 -21.60 -6.60 14.73
CA GLU A 281 -20.42 -6.44 15.57
C GLU A 281 -20.23 -7.68 16.44
N SER A 282 -19.01 -8.17 16.53
CA SER A 282 -18.70 -9.42 17.25
C SER A 282 -17.41 -9.34 18.05
N VAL A 283 -17.21 -10.34 18.88
CA VAL A 283 -15.93 -10.69 19.48
C VAL A 283 -15.58 -12.12 19.07
N ILE A 284 -14.36 -12.31 18.60
CA ILE A 284 -13.82 -13.59 18.15
C ILE A 284 -12.53 -13.92 18.89
N ARG A 285 -12.14 -15.20 18.82
CA ARG A 285 -10.81 -15.67 19.23
C ARG A 285 -10.32 -16.66 18.18
N VAL A 286 -9.24 -16.29 17.50
CA VAL A 286 -8.64 -17.16 16.48
C VAL A 286 -7.98 -18.36 17.15
N ASN A 287 -8.33 -19.58 16.72
CA ASN A 287 -7.77 -20.82 17.24
C ASN A 287 -6.44 -21.15 16.57
N HIS A 288 -6.33 -20.93 15.27
CA HIS A 288 -5.13 -21.23 14.51
C HIS A 288 -4.82 -20.12 13.51
N ARG A 289 -3.61 -19.60 13.59
CA ARG A 289 -3.01 -18.79 12.53
C ARG A 289 -2.33 -19.74 11.55
N MET A 290 -2.85 -19.83 10.35
CA MET A 290 -2.33 -20.68 9.30
C MET A 290 -1.63 -19.85 8.22
N SER A 291 -0.61 -20.44 7.58
CA SER A 291 -0.04 -19.84 6.38
C SER A 291 -0.60 -20.48 5.12
N TYR A 292 -0.56 -19.74 3.99
CA TYR A 292 -0.93 -20.28 2.68
C TYR A 292 -0.19 -21.57 2.36
N ASN A 293 1.11 -21.66 2.70
CA ASN A 293 1.93 -22.85 2.47
C ASN A 293 1.42 -24.04 3.30
N GLN A 294 1.13 -23.83 4.60
CA GLN A 294 0.60 -24.86 5.48
C GLN A 294 -0.74 -25.41 4.97
N VAL A 295 -1.65 -24.52 4.58
CA VAL A 295 -2.95 -24.92 4.02
C VAL A 295 -2.76 -25.69 2.72
N SER A 296 -1.87 -25.26 1.82
CA SER A 296 -1.55 -26.00 0.59
C SER A 296 -1.02 -27.40 0.88
N CYS A 297 -0.06 -27.55 1.81
CA CYS A 297 0.47 -28.86 2.20
C CYS A 297 -0.61 -29.77 2.80
N ILE A 298 -1.51 -29.24 3.63
CA ILE A 298 -2.64 -30.01 4.17
C ILE A 298 -3.55 -30.51 3.04
N LEU A 299 -3.86 -29.64 2.07
CA LEU A 299 -4.70 -30.00 0.92
C LEU A 299 -4.03 -31.03 0.01
N ASP A 300 -2.71 -31.03 -0.08
CA ASP A 300 -1.90 -32.03 -0.80
C ASP A 300 -1.70 -33.34 -0.01
N GLY A 301 -2.23 -33.42 1.21
CA GLY A 301 -2.27 -34.63 2.03
C GLY A 301 -1.09 -34.81 2.98
N ASP A 302 -0.43 -33.74 3.42
CA ASP A 302 0.60 -33.78 4.45
C ASP A 302 0.02 -34.29 5.76
N LYS A 303 0.53 -35.44 6.25
CA LYS A 303 -0.02 -36.18 7.41
C LYS A 303 0.38 -35.49 8.74
N GLU A 304 1.54 -34.86 8.82
CA GLU A 304 2.03 -34.23 10.04
C GLU A 304 1.23 -32.95 10.31
N LEU A 305 1.12 -32.09 9.32
CA LEU A 305 0.31 -30.87 9.41
C LEU A 305 -1.18 -31.18 9.61
N THR A 306 -1.70 -32.24 8.97
CA THR A 306 -3.08 -32.67 9.17
C THR A 306 -3.36 -33.08 10.61
N VAL A 307 -2.39 -33.63 11.34
CA VAL A 307 -2.54 -33.97 12.77
C VAL A 307 -2.46 -32.71 13.65
N VAL A 308 -1.50 -31.83 13.37
CA VAL A 308 -1.32 -30.58 14.14
C VAL A 308 -2.56 -29.69 14.04
N TYR A 309 -3.14 -29.59 12.87
CA TYR A 309 -4.31 -28.77 12.57
C TYR A 309 -5.60 -29.60 12.36
N ALA A 310 -5.75 -30.71 13.10
CA ALA A 310 -6.84 -31.68 12.88
C ALA A 310 -8.23 -31.04 12.88
N ASP A 311 -8.43 -30.02 13.69
CA ASP A 311 -9.69 -29.29 13.76
C ASP A 311 -9.90 -28.38 12.54
N ALA A 312 -8.86 -27.68 12.11
CA ALA A 312 -8.88 -26.84 10.90
C ALA A 312 -9.01 -27.70 9.63
N VAL A 313 -8.49 -28.94 9.63
CA VAL A 313 -8.65 -29.88 8.52
C VAL A 313 -10.09 -30.34 8.36
N LYS A 314 -10.80 -30.65 9.46
CA LYS A 314 -12.25 -30.92 9.42
C LYS A 314 -13.04 -29.77 8.82
N PHE A 315 -12.62 -28.56 9.15
CA PHE A 315 -13.14 -27.33 8.54
C PHE A 315 -12.90 -27.32 7.02
N GLY A 316 -11.67 -27.56 6.57
CA GLY A 316 -11.31 -27.64 5.14
C GLY A 316 -12.04 -28.76 4.39
N GLU A 317 -12.19 -29.95 5.00
CA GLU A 317 -12.98 -31.05 4.43
C GLU A 317 -14.48 -30.70 4.28
N ALA A 318 -15.04 -29.98 5.25
CA ALA A 318 -16.40 -29.48 5.17
C ALA A 318 -16.54 -28.48 4.01
N CYS A 319 -15.58 -27.58 3.82
CA CYS A 319 -15.50 -26.66 2.69
C CYS A 319 -15.43 -27.41 1.33
N GLN A 320 -14.61 -28.47 1.22
CA GLN A 320 -14.51 -29.27 0.00
C GLN A 320 -15.79 -30.05 -0.32
N LYS A 321 -16.40 -30.68 0.70
CA LYS A 321 -17.63 -31.48 0.53
C LYS A 321 -18.83 -30.63 0.12
N SER A 322 -18.89 -29.38 0.59
CA SER A 322 -20.01 -28.48 0.37
C SER A 322 -20.05 -27.86 -1.03
N ARG A 323 -19.09 -28.14 -1.93
CA ARG A 323 -18.91 -27.41 -3.20
C ARG A 323 -18.91 -25.88 -3.00
N LEU A 324 -18.54 -25.41 -1.85
CA LEU A 324 -18.35 -24.00 -1.54
C LEU A 324 -17.13 -23.48 -2.33
N GLN A 325 -17.29 -23.46 -3.66
CA GLN A 325 -16.28 -22.94 -4.58
C GLN A 325 -15.87 -21.52 -4.21
N ILE A 326 -16.75 -20.77 -3.54
CA ILE A 326 -16.48 -19.41 -3.11
C ILE A 326 -15.37 -19.36 -2.05
N ILE A 327 -15.42 -20.22 -1.01
CA ILE A 327 -14.35 -20.29 0.00
C ILE A 327 -13.09 -20.90 -0.62
N TRP A 328 -13.25 -21.91 -1.47
CA TRP A 328 -12.16 -22.52 -2.24
C TRP A 328 -11.54 -21.52 -3.22
N ILE A 329 -12.35 -20.68 -3.89
CA ILE A 329 -11.88 -19.60 -4.76
C ILE A 329 -11.15 -18.56 -3.92
N PHE A 330 -11.68 -18.16 -2.77
CA PHE A 330 -11.03 -17.19 -1.87
C PHE A 330 -9.68 -17.73 -1.37
N ILE A 331 -9.64 -18.94 -0.83
CA ILE A 331 -8.39 -19.60 -0.40
C ILE A 331 -7.47 -19.83 -1.60
N ARG A 332 -7.97 -20.32 -2.74
CA ARG A 332 -7.19 -20.58 -3.95
C ARG A 332 -6.67 -19.32 -4.59
N ASP A 333 -7.49 -18.27 -4.70
CA ASP A 333 -7.09 -17.02 -5.36
C ASP A 333 -6.08 -16.26 -4.49
N CYS A 334 -6.20 -16.31 -3.16
CA CYS A 334 -5.14 -15.89 -2.26
C CYS A 334 -3.84 -16.71 -2.45
N LEU A 335 -3.93 -18.02 -2.68
CA LEU A 335 -2.79 -18.90 -2.97
C LEU A 335 -2.17 -18.63 -4.36
N THR A 336 -2.93 -18.16 -5.35
CA THR A 336 -2.45 -17.90 -6.71
C THR A 336 -1.91 -16.51 -6.93
N MET A 337 -2.29 -15.53 -6.11
CA MET A 337 -1.73 -14.16 -6.16
C MET A 337 -0.27 -14.08 -5.71
N ASN A 338 0.26 -15.13 -5.07
CA ASN A 338 1.64 -15.21 -4.59
C ASN A 338 2.56 -16.12 -5.45
N ARG A 339 2.19 -16.41 -6.72
CA ARG A 339 3.06 -17.11 -7.67
C ARG A 339 3.57 -16.21 -8.79
#